data_43826212d4fc527ed8d7433e02879cd0
#
_entry.id   43826212d4fc527ed8d7433e02879cd0
#
_cell.length_a   1.000
_cell.length_b   1.000
_cell.length_c   1.000
_cell.angle_alpha   90.00
_cell.angle_beta   90.00
_cell.angle_gamma   90.00
#
_symmetry.space_group_name_H-M   'P 1'
#
loop_
_entity.id
_entity.type
_entity.pdbx_description
1 polymer ?
#
loop_
_entity_poly.entity_id
_entity_poly.type
_entity_poly.pdbx_seq_one_letter_code
_entity_poly.pdbx_strand_id
1 'polypeptide(L)'
;MHEYINLTAENIDNEHICCAIGDPKHQCWVDKKKERIKNKLKDWHVFRKLNDRGKMFIEYEPIETARVPVIGQNYEYIYCLWVAWSFKGKWIWKELLEYAINDAKEKKMSGVCTLVSKKKKPFLGEKKFFEHFGFKVVDSIDDYELLALEFDNSETPKFNDSARKMKIDSQDFTIYYTNECPYVEYEVQELSDYAKEKKINLNFIKIDSLEKAKNAPCIFNNWANFYKWEFISNTILNANALEKLLK
;
A
#
# COMPACT_ATOMS: atom_id res chain seq x y z
N MET A 1 19.01 13.94 -17.21
CA MET A 1 17.68 14.09 -16.57
C MET A 1 16.91 12.82 -16.88
N HIS A 2 16.33 12.17 -15.88
CA HIS A 2 15.51 10.98 -16.12
C HIS A 2 14.17 11.41 -16.71
N GLU A 3 13.63 10.62 -17.61
CA GLU A 3 12.30 10.83 -18.17
C GLU A 3 11.28 10.03 -17.35
N TYR A 4 10.17 10.67 -16.98
CA TYR A 4 9.09 10.07 -16.20
C TYR A 4 7.77 10.22 -16.90
N ILE A 5 6.88 9.25 -16.73
CA ILE A 5 5.51 9.29 -17.23
C ILE A 5 4.52 9.08 -16.09
N ASN A 6 3.43 9.83 -16.14
CA ASN A 6 2.24 9.58 -15.33
C ASN A 6 1.33 8.64 -16.12
N LEU A 7 0.75 7.65 -15.44
CA LEU A 7 -0.28 6.84 -16.07
C LEU A 7 -1.55 7.67 -16.26
N THR A 8 -2.13 7.55 -17.43
CA THR A 8 -3.40 8.17 -17.83
C THR A 8 -4.34 7.09 -18.40
N ALA A 9 -5.60 7.46 -18.64
CA ALA A 9 -6.55 6.53 -19.26
C ALA A 9 -6.09 6.07 -20.66
N GLU A 10 -5.37 6.93 -21.38
CA GLU A 10 -4.90 6.68 -22.75
C GLU A 10 -3.66 5.79 -22.81
N ASN A 11 -2.74 5.89 -21.82
CA ASN A 11 -1.45 5.17 -21.89
C ASN A 11 -1.38 3.91 -21.01
N ILE A 12 -2.23 3.78 -19.99
CA ILE A 12 -2.11 2.73 -18.97
C ILE A 12 -2.15 1.31 -19.55
N ASP A 13 -2.84 1.08 -20.65
CA ASP A 13 -2.93 -0.25 -21.26
C ASP A 13 -1.60 -0.68 -21.87
N ASN A 14 -0.85 0.28 -22.41
CA ASN A 14 0.43 0.05 -23.07
C ASN A 14 1.62 0.11 -22.09
N GLU A 15 1.40 0.66 -20.89
CA GLU A 15 2.45 0.82 -19.89
C GLU A 15 2.49 -0.34 -18.91
N HIS A 16 3.69 -0.73 -18.49
CA HIS A 16 3.81 -1.65 -17.36
C HIS A 16 3.54 -0.91 -16.04
N ILE A 17 2.93 -1.62 -15.11
CA ILE A 17 2.78 -1.16 -13.73
C ILE A 17 3.58 -2.05 -12.79
N CYS A 18 4.29 -1.44 -11.88
CA CYS A 18 4.88 -1.98 -10.65
C CYS A 18 5.54 -3.38 -10.71
N CYS A 19 5.27 -4.15 -9.66
CA CYS A 19 6.15 -5.18 -9.13
C CYS A 19 6.16 -6.48 -9.95
N ALA A 20 5.09 -6.86 -10.61
CA ALA A 20 4.95 -8.15 -11.30
C ALA A 20 5.41 -8.14 -12.76
N ILE A 21 6.34 -7.26 -13.13
CA ILE A 21 6.84 -7.14 -14.50
C ILE A 21 7.49 -8.45 -14.95
N GLY A 22 6.99 -9.00 -16.07
CA GLY A 22 7.57 -10.18 -16.71
C GLY A 22 7.26 -11.49 -16.00
N ASP A 23 6.33 -11.52 -15.06
CA ASP A 23 5.85 -12.75 -14.43
C ASP A 23 4.46 -13.12 -14.96
N PRO A 24 4.36 -14.09 -15.91
CA PRO A 24 3.10 -14.44 -16.58
C PRO A 24 1.99 -14.88 -15.61
N LYS A 25 2.34 -15.52 -14.50
CA LYS A 25 1.38 -15.98 -13.49
C LYS A 25 0.63 -14.85 -12.80
N HIS A 26 1.19 -13.63 -12.79
CA HIS A 26 0.56 -12.46 -12.19
C HIS A 26 -0.15 -11.56 -13.19
N GLN A 27 -0.15 -11.89 -14.50
CA GLN A 27 -0.64 -10.97 -15.53
C GLN A 27 -2.11 -10.57 -15.32
N CYS A 28 -2.99 -11.51 -15.03
CA CYS A 28 -4.41 -11.19 -14.79
C CYS A 28 -4.63 -10.24 -13.60
N TRP A 29 -3.75 -10.30 -12.60
CA TRP A 29 -3.81 -9.41 -11.43
C TRP A 29 -3.22 -8.03 -11.73
N VAL A 30 -2.23 -7.97 -12.63
CA VAL A 30 -1.73 -6.71 -13.19
C VAL A 30 -2.83 -6.00 -13.96
N ASP A 31 -3.58 -6.71 -14.79
CA ASP A 31 -4.67 -6.16 -15.59
C ASP A 31 -5.80 -5.61 -14.68
N LYS A 32 -6.18 -6.35 -13.64
CA LYS A 32 -7.14 -5.88 -12.62
C LYS A 32 -6.65 -4.60 -11.89
N LYS A 33 -5.36 -4.53 -11.57
CA LYS A 33 -4.79 -3.31 -10.99
C LYS A 33 -4.85 -2.14 -11.96
N LYS A 34 -4.56 -2.34 -13.25
CA LYS A 34 -4.70 -1.31 -14.28
C LYS A 34 -6.13 -0.78 -14.36
N GLU A 35 -7.11 -1.68 -14.40
CA GLU A 35 -8.53 -1.31 -14.40
C GLU A 35 -8.91 -0.47 -13.17
N ARG A 36 -8.43 -0.88 -11.98
CA ARG A 36 -8.64 -0.11 -10.76
C ARG A 36 -8.03 1.29 -10.84
N ILE A 37 -6.77 1.38 -11.30
CA ILE A 37 -6.10 2.68 -11.45
C ILE A 37 -6.91 3.56 -12.41
N LYS A 38 -7.34 3.05 -13.59
CA LYS A 38 -8.18 3.79 -14.53
C LYS A 38 -9.41 4.40 -13.85
N ASN A 39 -10.09 3.62 -13.03
CA ASN A 39 -11.29 4.08 -12.32
C ASN A 39 -10.99 5.17 -11.27
N LYS A 40 -9.77 5.21 -10.74
CA LYS A 40 -9.33 6.17 -9.71
C LYS A 40 -8.65 7.42 -10.27
N LEU A 41 -8.24 7.44 -11.53
CA LEU A 41 -7.60 8.62 -12.15
C LEU A 41 -8.46 9.89 -12.03
N LYS A 42 -9.78 9.75 -12.11
CA LYS A 42 -10.74 10.84 -11.90
C LYS A 42 -10.75 11.39 -10.46
N ASP A 43 -10.31 10.60 -9.50
CA ASP A 43 -10.27 10.90 -8.07
C ASP A 43 -8.86 11.36 -7.64
N TRP A 44 -8.06 11.88 -8.58
CA TRP A 44 -6.72 12.42 -8.39
C TRP A 44 -5.66 11.39 -7.99
N HIS A 45 -5.92 10.11 -8.21
CA HIS A 45 -4.92 9.05 -8.05
C HIS A 45 -3.78 9.21 -9.05
N VAL A 46 -2.56 9.15 -8.57
CA VAL A 46 -1.34 9.30 -9.39
C VAL A 46 -0.50 8.03 -9.30
N PHE A 47 -0.17 7.50 -10.47
CA PHE A 47 0.87 6.50 -10.63
C PHE A 47 1.93 7.05 -11.58
N ARG A 48 3.10 7.43 -11.03
CA ARG A 48 4.23 7.96 -11.78
C ARG A 48 5.37 6.98 -11.81
N LYS A 49 5.91 6.72 -12.97
CA LYS A 49 7.02 5.77 -13.17
C LYS A 49 8.13 6.36 -14.01
N LEU A 50 9.32 5.80 -13.90
CA LEU A 50 10.39 6.07 -14.87
C LEU A 50 9.97 5.53 -16.24
N ASN A 51 10.26 6.28 -17.31
CA ASN A 51 10.04 5.83 -18.69
C ASN A 51 11.11 4.81 -19.11
N ASP A 52 11.15 3.70 -18.37
CA ASP A 52 12.04 2.57 -18.63
C ASP A 52 11.36 1.29 -18.12
N ARG A 53 11.79 0.14 -18.65
CA ARG A 53 11.28 -1.15 -18.20
C ARG A 53 11.92 -1.55 -16.88
N GLY A 54 11.24 -1.26 -15.79
CA GLY A 54 11.74 -1.59 -14.46
C GLY A 54 10.75 -1.23 -13.35
N LYS A 55 11.16 -1.49 -12.11
CA LYS A 55 10.33 -1.25 -10.92
C LYS A 55 10.75 0.06 -10.26
N MET A 56 10.44 1.19 -10.89
CA MET A 56 10.72 2.53 -10.40
C MET A 56 9.47 3.38 -10.52
N PHE A 57 8.76 3.56 -9.42
CA PHE A 57 7.49 4.30 -9.42
C PHE A 57 7.14 4.84 -8.04
N ILE A 58 6.24 5.81 -8.04
CA ILE A 58 5.49 6.26 -6.87
C ILE A 58 3.99 6.19 -7.17
N GLU A 59 3.21 5.78 -6.17
CA GLU A 59 1.74 5.69 -6.23
C GLU A 59 1.15 6.39 -5.02
N TYR A 60 0.26 7.38 -5.25
CA TYR A 60 -0.39 8.16 -4.21
C TYR A 60 -1.76 8.67 -4.66
N GLU A 61 -2.58 9.06 -3.71
CA GLU A 61 -3.89 9.69 -3.93
C GLU A 61 -4.31 10.51 -2.71
N PRO A 62 -5.35 11.36 -2.83
CA PRO A 62 -5.90 12.07 -1.69
C PRO A 62 -6.29 11.14 -0.55
N ILE A 63 -5.95 11.53 0.69
CA ILE A 63 -6.18 10.71 1.89
C ILE A 63 -7.67 10.38 2.06
N GLU A 64 -8.56 11.24 1.59
CA GLU A 64 -10.01 11.06 1.63
C GLU A 64 -10.47 9.83 0.86
N THR A 65 -9.85 9.56 -0.29
CA THR A 65 -10.17 8.42 -1.17
C THR A 65 -9.26 7.22 -0.95
N ALA A 66 -8.19 7.40 -0.17
CA ALA A 66 -7.22 6.35 0.10
C ALA A 66 -7.81 5.20 0.90
N ARG A 67 -7.65 3.98 0.38
CA ARG A 67 -8.17 2.74 1.00
C ARG A 67 -7.24 2.21 2.08
N VAL A 68 -7.04 3.03 3.09
CA VAL A 68 -6.22 2.72 4.27
C VAL A 68 -6.92 3.22 5.53
N PRO A 69 -6.67 2.62 6.71
CA PRO A 69 -7.31 3.00 7.97
C PRO A 69 -6.66 4.27 8.58
N VAL A 70 -6.48 5.28 7.74
CA VAL A 70 -5.95 6.59 8.09
C VAL A 70 -7.00 7.64 7.77
N ILE A 71 -7.21 8.57 8.68
CA ILE A 71 -8.11 9.72 8.51
C ILE A 71 -7.30 11.01 8.53
N GLY A 72 -7.76 11.98 7.76
CA GLY A 72 -7.18 13.31 7.59
C GLY A 72 -7.96 14.07 6.53
N GLN A 73 -7.58 15.31 6.33
CA GLN A 73 -8.16 16.15 5.29
C GLN A 73 -7.05 16.87 4.53
N ASN A 74 -7.20 16.91 3.21
CA ASN A 74 -6.32 17.67 2.34
C ASN A 74 -4.85 17.22 2.37
N TYR A 75 -4.59 15.90 2.47
CA TYR A 75 -3.26 15.30 2.35
C TYR A 75 -3.19 14.33 1.18
N GLU A 76 -2.03 14.22 0.53
CA GLU A 76 -1.75 13.09 -0.34
C GLU A 76 -1.22 11.92 0.49
N TYR A 77 -1.80 10.73 0.28
CA TYR A 77 -1.33 9.48 0.90
C TYR A 77 -0.48 8.67 -0.08
N ILE A 78 0.79 8.47 0.23
CA ILE A 78 1.69 7.63 -0.56
C ILE A 78 1.50 6.16 -0.16
N TYR A 79 1.02 5.34 -1.10
CA TYR A 79 0.89 3.90 -0.95
C TYR A 79 2.21 3.16 -1.11
N CYS A 80 2.96 3.56 -2.15
CA CYS A 80 4.17 2.87 -2.53
C CYS A 80 5.14 3.83 -3.21
N LEU A 81 6.39 3.76 -2.79
CA LEU A 81 7.53 4.33 -3.46
C LEU A 81 8.57 3.23 -3.63
N TRP A 82 8.80 2.78 -4.84
CA TRP A 82 9.67 1.65 -5.11
C TRP A 82 10.70 1.96 -6.18
N VAL A 83 11.96 1.63 -5.88
CA VAL A 83 13.06 1.67 -6.85
C VAL A 83 13.84 0.37 -6.74
N ALA A 84 13.92 -0.39 -7.82
CA ALA A 84 14.63 -1.66 -7.85
C ALA A 84 16.12 -1.48 -7.59
N TRP A 85 16.76 -2.50 -7.02
CA TRP A 85 18.17 -2.48 -6.62
C TRP A 85 19.11 -2.06 -7.75
N SER A 86 18.87 -2.51 -8.98
CA SER A 86 19.67 -2.16 -10.18
C SER A 86 19.71 -0.66 -10.51
N PHE A 87 18.83 0.12 -9.91
CA PHE A 87 18.70 1.57 -10.09
C PHE A 87 19.10 2.36 -8.84
N LYS A 88 19.63 1.70 -7.80
CA LYS A 88 20.15 2.40 -6.61
C LYS A 88 21.27 3.36 -6.97
N GLY A 89 21.33 4.49 -6.28
CA GLY A 89 22.35 5.53 -6.51
C GLY A 89 22.05 6.51 -7.63
N LYS A 90 20.96 6.33 -8.39
CA LYS A 90 20.57 7.21 -9.50
C LYS A 90 19.60 8.34 -9.11
N TRP A 91 19.44 8.63 -7.83
CA TRP A 91 18.57 9.69 -7.30
C TRP A 91 17.08 9.57 -7.64
N ILE A 92 16.66 8.46 -8.29
CA ILE A 92 15.29 8.22 -8.75
C ILE A 92 14.26 8.30 -7.60
N TRP A 93 14.61 7.78 -6.42
CA TRP A 93 13.77 7.86 -5.23
C TRP A 93 13.47 9.32 -4.85
N LYS A 94 14.51 10.15 -4.88
CA LYS A 94 14.41 11.57 -4.59
C LYS A 94 13.51 12.25 -5.61
N GLU A 95 13.76 12.06 -6.90
CA GLU A 95 13.00 12.68 -7.98
C GLU A 95 11.50 12.31 -7.94
N LEU A 96 11.18 11.04 -7.63
CA LEU A 96 9.80 10.57 -7.49
C LEU A 96 9.10 11.18 -6.26
N LEU A 97 9.80 11.24 -5.11
CA LEU A 97 9.22 11.82 -3.90
C LEU A 97 9.06 13.34 -4.03
N GLU A 98 10.05 14.05 -4.57
CA GLU A 98 9.99 15.48 -4.83
C GLU A 98 8.84 15.83 -5.79
N TYR A 99 8.58 14.98 -6.79
CA TYR A 99 7.43 15.15 -7.65
C TYR A 99 6.11 15.10 -6.86
N ALA A 100 5.90 14.08 -6.02
CA ALA A 100 4.68 13.97 -5.22
C ALA A 100 4.51 15.15 -4.25
N ILE A 101 5.61 15.62 -3.63
CA ILE A 101 5.60 16.80 -2.74
C ILE A 101 5.22 18.06 -3.52
N ASN A 102 5.76 18.27 -4.73
CA ASN A 102 5.46 19.44 -5.54
C ASN A 102 4.03 19.38 -6.10
N ASP A 103 3.58 18.22 -6.55
CA ASP A 103 2.20 18.01 -7.01
C ASP A 103 1.19 18.31 -5.89
N ALA A 104 1.45 17.84 -4.67
CA ALA A 104 0.62 18.16 -3.52
C ALA A 104 0.59 19.67 -3.21
N LYS A 105 1.73 20.38 -3.33
CA LYS A 105 1.79 21.83 -3.15
C LYS A 105 1.01 22.57 -4.25
N GLU A 106 1.15 22.16 -5.52
CA GLU A 106 0.42 22.74 -6.65
C GLU A 106 -1.09 22.56 -6.49
N LYS A 107 -1.53 21.42 -5.97
CA LYS A 107 -2.93 21.13 -5.60
C LYS A 107 -3.39 21.85 -4.35
N LYS A 108 -2.51 22.61 -3.67
CA LYS A 108 -2.77 23.28 -2.39
C LYS A 108 -3.20 22.31 -1.28
N MET A 109 -2.62 21.11 -1.27
CA MET A 109 -2.78 20.17 -0.17
C MET A 109 -2.07 20.69 1.08
N SER A 110 -2.54 20.24 2.25
CA SER A 110 -1.94 20.57 3.55
C SER A 110 -0.68 19.76 3.85
N GLY A 111 -0.43 18.69 3.09
CA GLY A 111 0.76 17.89 3.25
C GLY A 111 0.73 16.57 2.48
N VAL A 112 1.75 15.77 2.76
CA VAL A 112 1.91 14.40 2.23
C VAL A 112 2.15 13.44 3.39
N CYS A 113 1.52 12.28 3.40
CA CYS A 113 1.70 11.28 4.44
C CYS A 113 1.93 9.88 3.89
N THR A 114 2.51 9.01 4.71
CA THR A 114 2.79 7.60 4.35
C THR A 114 2.93 6.72 5.58
N LEU A 115 2.66 5.44 5.43
CA LEU A 115 2.87 4.42 6.44
C LEU A 115 4.31 3.88 6.37
N VAL A 116 4.97 3.84 7.52
CA VAL A 116 6.28 3.21 7.70
C VAL A 116 6.28 2.34 8.96
N SER A 117 7.42 1.76 9.30
CA SER A 117 7.58 1.02 10.56
C SER A 117 8.92 1.27 11.21
N LYS A 118 8.96 1.16 12.55
CA LYS A 118 10.19 1.27 13.35
C LYS A 118 11.22 0.20 12.97
N LYS A 119 10.73 -1.01 12.71
CA LYS A 119 11.54 -2.14 12.24
C LYS A 119 11.22 -2.39 10.77
N LYS A 120 12.21 -2.80 9.98
CA LYS A 120 12.01 -3.14 8.57
C LYS A 120 10.92 -4.19 8.41
N LYS A 121 9.87 -3.84 7.67
CA LYS A 121 8.75 -4.73 7.32
C LYS A 121 8.60 -4.81 5.81
N PRO A 122 8.09 -5.93 5.27
CA PRO A 122 7.79 -6.04 3.85
C PRO A 122 6.81 -4.94 3.41
N PHE A 123 6.99 -4.44 2.18
CA PHE A 123 6.10 -3.48 1.50
C PHE A 123 5.99 -2.08 2.12
N LEU A 124 6.79 -1.77 3.14
CA LEU A 124 6.86 -0.43 3.72
C LEU A 124 8.19 0.25 3.34
N GLY A 125 8.11 1.56 3.14
CA GLY A 125 9.29 2.39 2.86
C GLY A 125 10.21 2.53 4.08
N GLU A 126 11.47 2.88 3.85
CA GLU A 126 12.40 3.13 4.94
C GLU A 126 12.13 4.48 5.62
N LYS A 127 11.84 4.46 6.91
CA LYS A 127 11.55 5.65 7.73
C LYS A 127 12.60 6.75 7.54
N LYS A 128 13.89 6.42 7.68
CA LYS A 128 15.01 7.37 7.57
C LYS A 128 15.06 8.12 6.24
N PHE A 129 14.59 7.48 5.16
CA PHE A 129 14.52 8.13 3.87
C PHE A 129 13.49 9.28 3.90
N PHE A 130 12.29 9.05 4.40
CA PHE A 130 11.27 10.09 4.50
C PHE A 130 11.66 11.18 5.51
N GLU A 131 12.25 10.81 6.64
CA GLU A 131 12.75 11.78 7.64
C GLU A 131 13.78 12.74 7.04
N HIS A 132 14.64 12.26 6.12
CA HIS A 132 15.60 13.12 5.40
C HIS A 132 14.89 14.19 4.55
N PHE A 133 13.66 13.95 4.11
CA PHE A 133 12.83 14.92 3.39
C PHE A 133 11.95 15.78 4.32
N GLY A 134 12.13 15.67 5.62
CA GLY A 134 11.42 16.49 6.60
C GLY A 134 10.12 15.88 7.11
N PHE A 135 9.78 14.66 6.71
CA PHE A 135 8.63 13.96 7.29
C PHE A 135 8.86 13.70 8.77
N LYS A 136 7.80 13.83 9.56
CA LYS A 136 7.80 13.57 11.00
C LYS A 136 6.78 12.52 11.35
N VAL A 137 7.00 11.79 12.45
CA VAL A 137 6.01 10.87 13.02
C VAL A 137 4.86 11.70 13.59
N VAL A 138 3.66 11.46 13.08
CA VAL A 138 2.44 12.15 13.50
C VAL A 138 1.50 11.24 14.30
N ASP A 139 1.58 9.91 14.09
CA ASP A 139 0.83 8.93 14.86
C ASP A 139 1.56 7.57 14.85
N SER A 140 1.23 6.70 15.83
CA SER A 140 1.84 5.37 15.89
C SER A 140 0.94 4.34 16.57
N ILE A 141 1.04 3.08 16.10
CA ILE A 141 0.45 1.90 16.72
C ILE A 141 1.52 0.80 16.67
N ASP A 142 1.98 0.33 17.83
CA ASP A 142 3.06 -0.64 17.98
C ASP A 142 4.33 -0.26 17.20
N ASP A 143 4.71 -1.10 16.24
CA ASP A 143 5.85 -0.86 15.36
C ASP A 143 5.52 0.02 14.14
N TYR A 144 4.24 0.34 13.90
CA TYR A 144 3.81 1.12 12.75
C TYR A 144 3.76 2.61 13.08
N GLU A 145 4.19 3.42 12.14
CA GLU A 145 4.22 4.87 12.27
C GLU A 145 3.64 5.53 11.02
N LEU A 146 2.76 6.48 11.24
CA LEU A 146 2.32 7.40 10.19
C LEU A 146 3.28 8.57 10.16
N LEU A 147 3.90 8.79 9.01
CA LEU A 147 4.72 9.97 8.78
C LEU A 147 3.94 10.99 7.97
N ALA A 148 4.13 12.28 8.29
CA ALA A 148 3.62 13.38 7.48
C ALA A 148 4.69 14.45 7.26
N LEU A 149 4.67 15.06 6.07
CA LEU A 149 5.31 16.32 5.74
C LEU A 149 4.21 17.37 5.61
N GLU A 150 4.10 18.21 6.60
CA GLU A 150 3.06 19.23 6.72
C GLU A 150 3.51 20.52 6.04
N PHE A 151 2.61 21.15 5.27
CA PHE A 151 2.88 22.42 4.57
C PHE A 151 2.24 23.63 5.28
N ASP A 152 1.24 23.36 6.10
CA ASP A 152 0.51 24.37 6.88
C ASP A 152 0.16 23.83 8.28
N ASN A 153 -0.67 24.55 9.03
CA ASN A 153 -1.10 24.16 10.37
C ASN A 153 -2.48 23.47 10.37
N SER A 154 -2.82 22.74 9.34
CA SER A 154 -4.07 21.96 9.25
C SER A 154 -4.06 20.77 10.22
N GLU A 155 -5.23 20.13 10.38
CA GLU A 155 -5.33 18.95 11.24
C GLU A 155 -4.42 17.83 10.74
N THR A 156 -3.54 17.36 11.59
CA THR A 156 -2.58 16.29 11.33
C THR A 156 -3.30 14.96 11.07
N PRO A 157 -2.91 14.19 10.04
CA PRO A 157 -3.52 12.89 9.78
C PRO A 157 -3.19 11.89 10.90
N LYS A 158 -4.12 10.97 11.16
CA LYS A 158 -4.00 9.96 12.21
C LYS A 158 -4.61 8.63 11.80
N PHE A 159 -4.25 7.57 12.49
CA PHE A 159 -4.90 6.27 12.34
C PHE A 159 -6.34 6.33 12.86
N ASN A 160 -7.25 5.66 12.18
CA ASN A 160 -8.62 5.53 12.65
C ASN A 160 -8.67 4.69 13.95
N ASP A 161 -9.61 4.97 14.83
CA ASP A 161 -9.78 4.25 16.09
C ASP A 161 -10.04 2.74 15.88
N SER A 162 -10.70 2.37 14.79
CA SER A 162 -10.89 0.96 14.42
C SER A 162 -9.57 0.22 14.25
N ALA A 163 -8.56 0.87 13.65
CA ALA A 163 -7.25 0.29 13.41
C ALA A 163 -6.45 0.04 14.69
N ARG A 164 -6.74 0.79 15.76
CA ARG A 164 -6.08 0.64 17.08
C ARG A 164 -6.50 -0.61 17.81
N LYS A 165 -7.61 -1.23 17.41
CA LYS A 165 -8.11 -2.46 18.05
C LYS A 165 -7.14 -3.62 17.90
N MET A 166 -6.52 -3.77 16.73
CA MET A 166 -5.61 -4.87 16.40
C MET A 166 -6.21 -6.26 16.70
N LYS A 167 -7.55 -6.35 16.64
CA LYS A 167 -8.36 -7.53 17.00
C LYS A 167 -9.59 -7.64 16.12
N ILE A 168 -10.07 -8.89 15.98
CA ILE A 168 -11.33 -9.23 15.30
C ILE A 168 -12.17 -10.18 16.18
N ASP A 169 -13.43 -10.40 15.83
CA ASP A 169 -14.32 -11.27 16.61
C ASP A 169 -14.22 -12.77 16.21
N SER A 170 -13.31 -13.15 15.33
CA SER A 170 -13.15 -14.53 14.87
C SER A 170 -11.93 -15.21 15.51
N GLN A 171 -12.10 -16.47 15.94
CA GLN A 171 -10.99 -17.34 16.38
C GLN A 171 -10.24 -17.98 15.21
N ASP A 172 -10.92 -18.12 14.07
CA ASP A 172 -10.37 -18.75 12.88
C ASP A 172 -9.27 -17.90 12.27
N PHE A 173 -8.37 -18.55 11.55
CA PHE A 173 -7.37 -17.82 10.78
C PHE A 173 -8.07 -16.96 9.73
N THR A 174 -7.90 -15.65 9.82
CA THR A 174 -8.61 -14.67 8.97
C THR A 174 -7.61 -13.74 8.31
N ILE A 175 -7.74 -13.58 7.01
CA ILE A 175 -6.88 -12.72 6.19
C ILE A 175 -7.72 -11.58 5.64
N TYR A 176 -7.37 -10.35 6.01
CA TYR A 176 -7.86 -9.13 5.35
C TYR A 176 -6.91 -8.76 4.22
N TYR A 177 -7.45 -8.43 3.05
CA TYR A 177 -6.63 -8.10 1.90
C TYR A 177 -7.27 -7.08 0.96
N THR A 178 -6.41 -6.40 0.17
CA THR A 178 -6.84 -5.50 -0.91
C THR A 178 -6.31 -6.00 -2.25
N ASN A 179 -6.84 -5.46 -3.34
CA ASN A 179 -6.32 -5.67 -4.69
C ASN A 179 -5.37 -4.54 -5.16
N GLU A 180 -4.75 -3.84 -4.22
CA GLU A 180 -3.80 -2.77 -4.53
C GLU A 180 -2.46 -3.31 -5.09
N CYS A 181 -2.10 -4.54 -4.74
CA CYS A 181 -0.87 -5.19 -5.20
C CYS A 181 -1.17 -6.50 -5.94
N PRO A 182 -0.65 -6.72 -7.16
CA PRO A 182 -0.88 -7.95 -7.93
C PRO A 182 -0.46 -9.24 -7.22
N TYR A 183 0.53 -9.19 -6.34
CA TYR A 183 0.98 -10.36 -5.57
C TYR A 183 -0.05 -10.81 -4.53
N VAL A 184 -0.83 -9.89 -3.98
CA VAL A 184 -1.84 -10.20 -2.96
C VAL A 184 -2.92 -11.14 -3.49
N GLU A 185 -3.53 -10.79 -4.61
CA GLU A 185 -4.61 -11.59 -5.20
C GLU A 185 -4.12 -12.98 -5.64
N TYR A 186 -2.87 -13.07 -6.12
CA TYR A 186 -2.26 -14.35 -6.45
C TYR A 186 -2.16 -15.24 -5.20
N GLU A 187 -1.60 -14.74 -4.11
CA GLU A 187 -1.44 -15.53 -2.88
C GLU A 187 -2.79 -15.86 -2.23
N VAL A 188 -3.80 -15.00 -2.34
CA VAL A 188 -5.17 -15.33 -1.88
C VAL A 188 -5.71 -16.55 -2.62
N GLN A 189 -5.53 -16.62 -3.95
CA GLN A 189 -5.96 -17.76 -4.75
C GLN A 189 -5.22 -19.04 -4.34
N GLU A 190 -3.89 -19.00 -4.28
CA GLU A 190 -3.05 -20.13 -3.89
C GLU A 190 -3.40 -20.65 -2.48
N LEU A 191 -3.55 -19.75 -1.50
CA LEU A 191 -3.92 -20.13 -0.14
C LEU A 191 -5.36 -20.65 -0.03
N SER A 192 -6.29 -20.10 -0.82
CA SER A 192 -7.66 -20.60 -0.84
C SER A 192 -7.74 -22.04 -1.34
N ASP A 193 -7.02 -22.35 -2.42
CA ASP A 193 -6.99 -23.69 -2.98
C ASP A 193 -6.27 -24.67 -2.05
N TYR A 194 -5.15 -24.26 -1.47
CA TYR A 194 -4.44 -25.02 -0.46
C TYR A 194 -5.31 -25.31 0.80
N ALA A 195 -6.00 -24.29 1.33
CA ALA A 195 -6.87 -24.46 2.49
C ALA A 195 -8.02 -25.45 2.23
N LYS A 196 -8.61 -25.41 1.02
CA LYS A 196 -9.63 -26.40 0.61
C LYS A 196 -9.07 -27.81 0.56
N GLU A 197 -7.90 -28.01 -0.09
CA GLU A 197 -7.23 -29.32 -0.18
C GLU A 197 -6.93 -29.89 1.22
N LYS A 198 -6.39 -29.08 2.11
CA LYS A 198 -5.98 -29.49 3.47
C LYS A 198 -7.11 -29.45 4.50
N LYS A 199 -8.32 -29.00 4.12
CA LYS A 199 -9.48 -28.79 5.00
C LYS A 199 -9.14 -27.86 6.17
N ILE A 200 -8.36 -26.82 5.91
CA ILE A 200 -8.03 -25.76 6.88
C ILE A 200 -9.16 -24.73 6.87
N ASN A 201 -9.64 -24.35 8.05
CA ASN A 201 -10.61 -23.26 8.18
C ASN A 201 -9.86 -21.91 8.06
N LEU A 202 -9.97 -21.29 6.87
CA LEU A 202 -9.28 -20.06 6.51
C LEU A 202 -10.29 -19.07 5.91
N ASN A 203 -10.45 -17.93 6.56
CA ASN A 203 -11.37 -16.88 6.12
C ASN A 203 -10.62 -15.79 5.35
N PHE A 204 -11.21 -15.35 4.22
CA PHE A 204 -10.71 -14.22 3.44
C PHE A 204 -11.73 -13.09 3.46
N ILE A 205 -11.29 -11.90 3.90
CA ILE A 205 -12.11 -10.68 3.93
C ILE A 205 -11.49 -9.64 2.98
N LYS A 206 -12.13 -9.44 1.85
CA LYS A 206 -11.69 -8.44 0.88
C LYS A 206 -12.10 -7.04 1.32
N ILE A 207 -11.13 -6.14 1.36
CA ILE A 207 -11.34 -4.71 1.55
C ILE A 207 -11.54 -4.09 0.16
N ASP A 208 -12.78 -4.03 -0.28
CA ASP A 208 -13.19 -3.62 -1.63
C ASP A 208 -13.89 -2.26 -1.68
N SER A 209 -14.13 -1.64 -0.53
CA SER A 209 -14.73 -0.32 -0.43
C SER A 209 -13.92 0.63 0.45
N LEU A 210 -14.12 1.94 0.27
CA LEU A 210 -13.51 2.97 1.11
C LEU A 210 -13.94 2.82 2.58
N GLU A 211 -15.21 2.56 2.82
CA GLU A 211 -15.77 2.36 4.15
C GLU A 211 -15.07 1.20 4.89
N LYS A 212 -14.95 0.03 4.24
CA LYS A 212 -14.24 -1.11 4.82
C LYS A 212 -12.77 -0.79 5.11
N ALA A 213 -12.10 -0.05 4.23
CA ALA A 213 -10.71 0.33 4.41
C ALA A 213 -10.53 1.29 5.58
N LYS A 214 -11.37 2.33 5.67
CA LYS A 214 -11.33 3.29 6.79
C LYS A 214 -11.65 2.64 8.13
N ASN A 215 -12.52 1.61 8.15
CA ASN A 215 -12.91 0.90 9.36
C ASN A 215 -12.15 -0.42 9.58
N ALA A 216 -11.03 -0.64 8.90
CA ALA A 216 -10.24 -1.85 9.08
C ALA A 216 -9.78 -2.02 10.54
N PRO A 217 -9.78 -3.25 11.08
CA PRO A 217 -9.53 -3.52 12.50
C PRO A 217 -8.05 -3.49 12.90
N CYS A 218 -7.17 -3.16 11.97
CA CYS A 218 -5.72 -3.06 12.20
C CYS A 218 -5.08 -2.13 11.18
N ILE A 219 -3.82 -1.80 11.45
CA ILE A 219 -2.95 -1.16 10.46
C ILE A 219 -2.64 -2.16 9.35
N PHE A 220 -2.96 -1.82 8.14
CA PHE A 220 -2.54 -2.58 6.98
C PHE A 220 -2.47 -1.68 5.73
N ASN A 221 -1.69 -2.13 4.76
CA ASN A 221 -1.63 -1.49 3.45
C ASN A 221 -2.26 -2.39 2.37
N ASN A 222 -1.95 -3.69 2.39
CA ASN A 222 -2.45 -4.65 1.41
C ASN A 222 -2.89 -5.99 2.02
N TRP A 223 -2.39 -6.32 3.22
CA TRP A 223 -2.53 -7.63 3.83
C TRP A 223 -2.49 -7.56 5.34
N ALA A 224 -3.35 -8.31 6.01
CA ALA A 224 -3.32 -8.47 7.46
C ALA A 224 -3.79 -9.87 7.86
N ASN A 225 -3.04 -10.52 8.73
CA ASN A 225 -3.31 -11.85 9.26
C ASN A 225 -3.82 -11.75 10.69
N PHE A 226 -4.89 -12.47 10.98
CA PHE A 226 -5.44 -12.63 12.32
C PHE A 226 -5.58 -14.11 12.67
N TYR A 227 -5.33 -14.46 13.93
CA TYR A 227 -5.57 -15.77 14.47
C TYR A 227 -5.91 -15.66 15.95
N LYS A 228 -6.93 -16.40 16.39
CA LYS A 228 -7.42 -16.36 17.79
C LYS A 228 -7.66 -14.90 18.24
N TRP A 229 -8.42 -14.16 17.43
CA TRP A 229 -8.81 -12.73 17.58
C TRP A 229 -7.69 -11.72 17.36
N GLU A 230 -6.42 -12.10 17.53
CA GLU A 230 -5.29 -11.17 17.56
C GLU A 230 -4.69 -10.94 16.17
N PHE A 231 -4.22 -9.73 15.92
CA PHE A 231 -3.41 -9.40 14.75
C PHE A 231 -2.04 -10.09 14.87
N ILE A 232 -1.66 -10.80 13.82
CA ILE A 232 -0.37 -11.53 13.77
C ILE A 232 0.68 -10.74 12.98
N SER A 233 0.36 -10.33 11.78
CA SER A 233 1.29 -9.62 10.89
C SER A 233 0.60 -9.05 9.66
N ASN A 234 1.30 -8.16 8.95
CA ASN A 234 0.94 -7.70 7.61
C ASN A 234 1.79 -8.36 6.50
N THR A 235 2.44 -9.45 6.80
CA THR A 235 3.24 -10.19 5.81
C THR A 235 2.34 -11.08 4.97
N ILE A 236 2.45 -10.99 3.65
CA ILE A 236 1.76 -11.92 2.74
C ILE A 236 2.27 -13.32 3.04
N LEU A 237 1.35 -14.25 3.32
CA LEU A 237 1.64 -15.64 3.61
C LEU A 237 1.59 -16.47 2.34
N ASN A 238 2.43 -17.49 2.29
CA ASN A 238 2.28 -18.64 1.42
C ASN A 238 1.87 -19.89 2.24
N ALA A 239 1.58 -20.99 1.58
CA ALA A 239 1.15 -22.24 2.22
C ALA A 239 2.09 -22.71 3.35
N ASN A 240 3.41 -22.69 3.11
CA ASN A 240 4.40 -23.10 4.11
C ASN A 240 4.42 -22.20 5.36
N ALA A 241 4.23 -20.89 5.17
CA ALA A 241 4.16 -19.96 6.29
C ALA A 241 2.86 -20.12 7.07
N LEU A 242 1.74 -20.37 6.40
CA LEU A 242 0.46 -20.68 7.04
C LEU A 242 0.55 -21.92 7.91
N GLU A 243 1.11 -23.02 7.40
CA GLU A 243 1.28 -24.25 8.19
C GLU A 243 2.10 -24.05 9.46
N LYS A 244 3.15 -23.22 9.41
CA LYS A 244 3.97 -22.91 10.60
C LYS A 244 3.20 -22.13 11.66
N LEU A 245 2.24 -21.30 11.26
CA LEU A 245 1.42 -20.51 12.17
C LEU A 245 0.27 -21.32 12.80
N LEU A 246 -0.14 -22.42 12.17
CA LEU A 246 -1.21 -23.30 12.65
C LEU A 246 -0.70 -24.41 13.59
N LYS A 247 0.60 -24.67 13.65
CA LYS A 247 1.27 -25.59 14.58
C LYS A 247 1.52 -24.92 15.92
#